data_87ae7effc448abd28def43a80e5742d1
#
_entry.id   87ae7effc448abd28def43a80e5742d1
#
_cell.length_a   1.000
_cell.length_b   1.000
_cell.length_c   1.000
_cell.angle_alpha   90.00
_cell.angle_beta   90.00
_cell.angle_gamma   90.00
#
_symmetry.space_group_name_H-M   'P 1'
#
loop_
_entity.id
_entity.type
_entity.pdbx_description
1 polymer ?
#
loop_
_entity_poly.entity_id
_entity_poly.type
_entity_poly.pdbx_seq_one_letter_code
_entity_poly.pdbx_strand_id
1 'polypeptide(L)'
;MLTVWLLAVAAAAFGLGLADAVPRVVLGVPRGVVRAPDIVQLERESGRRIPVPAYFPDIIEWPPSEALMHTGGSASVWCRQRTGGGIALIVATAPPRAREIAAAVLPASVELQREDGTLDGRPAVVSRVRDAGGAVWQQVQWQTPRQIILVRYRGTLDELLKIAGSVHE
;
A
#
# COMPACT_ATOMS: atom_id res chain seq x y z
N MET A 1 14.28 -18.07 -47.77
CA MET A 1 13.01 -18.23 -47.09
C MET A 1 13.13 -18.39 -45.57
N LEU A 2 14.12 -19.09 -45.05
CA LEU A 2 14.31 -19.30 -43.57
C LEU A 2 14.52 -17.99 -42.78
N THR A 3 15.22 -17.02 -43.34
CA THR A 3 15.50 -15.72 -42.69
C THR A 3 14.26 -14.84 -42.47
N VAL A 4 13.29 -14.93 -43.37
CA VAL A 4 12.02 -14.19 -43.26
C VAL A 4 11.16 -14.73 -42.11
N TRP A 5 11.14 -16.04 -41.92
CA TRP A 5 10.43 -16.69 -40.82
C TRP A 5 11.06 -16.41 -39.47
N LEU A 6 12.38 -16.36 -39.36
CA LEU A 6 13.09 -16.00 -38.13
C LEU A 6 12.79 -14.55 -37.69
N LEU A 7 12.77 -13.61 -38.65
CA LEU A 7 12.41 -12.22 -38.37
C LEU A 7 10.95 -12.05 -37.93
N ALA A 8 10.01 -12.82 -38.55
CA ALA A 8 8.61 -12.78 -38.16
C ALA A 8 8.37 -13.34 -36.75
N VAL A 9 9.05 -14.44 -36.38
CA VAL A 9 8.95 -15.01 -35.02
C VAL A 9 9.59 -14.09 -33.98
N ALA A 10 10.72 -13.43 -34.28
CA ALA A 10 11.35 -12.46 -33.38
C ALA A 10 10.47 -11.21 -33.19
N ALA A 11 9.83 -10.72 -34.24
CA ALA A 11 8.91 -9.58 -34.16
C ALA A 11 7.65 -9.93 -33.36
N ALA A 12 7.10 -11.14 -33.50
CA ALA A 12 5.95 -11.61 -32.73
C ALA A 12 6.29 -11.78 -31.24
N ALA A 13 7.46 -12.34 -30.92
CA ALA A 13 7.93 -12.50 -29.54
C ALA A 13 8.19 -11.13 -28.87
N PHE A 14 8.74 -10.16 -29.61
CA PHE A 14 8.95 -8.80 -29.13
C PHE A 14 7.63 -8.05 -28.94
N GLY A 15 6.66 -8.23 -29.85
CA GLY A 15 5.31 -7.66 -29.75
C GLY A 15 4.52 -8.21 -28.56
N LEU A 16 4.60 -9.50 -28.27
CA LEU A 16 3.97 -10.13 -27.11
C LEU A 16 4.59 -9.64 -25.79
N GLY A 17 5.91 -9.47 -25.73
CA GLY A 17 6.61 -8.92 -24.57
C GLY A 17 6.23 -7.46 -24.30
N LEU A 18 6.06 -6.65 -25.35
CA LEU A 18 5.57 -5.27 -25.24
C LEU A 18 4.10 -5.20 -24.83
N ALA A 19 3.23 -6.10 -25.35
CA ALA A 19 1.81 -6.14 -25.00
C ALA A 19 1.59 -6.50 -23.51
N ASP A 20 2.46 -7.31 -22.92
CA ASP A 20 2.42 -7.62 -21.47
C ASP A 20 3.00 -6.50 -20.60
N ALA A 21 3.91 -5.68 -21.15
CA ALA A 21 4.53 -4.56 -20.45
C ALA A 21 3.68 -3.27 -20.47
N VAL A 22 2.98 -3.02 -21.57
CA VAL A 22 2.19 -1.79 -21.76
C VAL A 22 1.09 -1.60 -20.70
N PRO A 23 0.28 -2.61 -20.31
CA PRO A 23 -0.72 -2.44 -19.27
C PRO A 23 -0.12 -2.07 -17.91
N ARG A 24 1.07 -2.61 -17.59
CA ARG A 24 1.75 -2.34 -16.32
C ARG A 24 2.32 -0.92 -16.24
N VAL A 25 2.82 -0.40 -17.35
CA VAL A 25 3.36 0.97 -17.42
C VAL A 25 2.22 1.99 -17.39
N VAL A 26 1.13 1.73 -18.10
CA VAL A 26 -0.04 2.63 -18.16
C VAL A 26 -0.83 2.64 -16.86
N LEU A 27 -0.91 1.51 -16.14
CA LEU A 27 -1.64 1.42 -14.87
C LEU A 27 -0.81 1.82 -13.66
N GLY A 28 0.49 2.11 -13.81
CA GLY A 28 1.36 2.58 -12.74
C GLY A 28 1.54 1.56 -11.58
N VAL A 29 1.24 0.28 -11.81
CA VAL A 29 1.40 -0.77 -10.78
C VAL A 29 2.84 -1.26 -10.78
N PRO A 30 3.57 -1.16 -9.65
CA PRO A 30 4.94 -1.64 -9.53
C PRO A 30 5.04 -3.15 -9.80
N ARG A 31 6.25 -3.61 -10.21
CA ARG A 31 6.50 -5.05 -10.40
C ARG A 31 6.24 -5.84 -9.13
N GLY A 32 5.56 -6.99 -9.26
CA GLY A 32 5.22 -7.86 -8.13
C GLY A 32 4.04 -7.38 -7.29
N VAL A 33 3.34 -6.32 -7.70
CA VAL A 33 2.10 -5.87 -7.08
C VAL A 33 0.91 -6.37 -7.88
N VAL A 34 -0.07 -6.91 -7.17
CA VAL A 34 -1.38 -7.31 -7.68
C VAL A 34 -2.42 -6.41 -7.05
N ARG A 35 -3.38 -5.95 -7.85
CA ARG A 35 -4.54 -5.22 -7.34
C ARG A 35 -5.66 -6.21 -7.09
N ALA A 36 -6.17 -6.25 -5.86
CA ALA A 36 -7.35 -7.01 -5.51
C ALA A 36 -8.61 -6.14 -5.74
N PRO A 37 -9.76 -6.72 -6.10
CA PRO A 37 -11.00 -5.98 -6.30
C PRO A 37 -11.56 -5.41 -5.00
N ASP A 38 -11.32 -6.08 -3.87
CA ASP A 38 -11.77 -5.68 -2.55
C ASP A 38 -10.90 -6.27 -1.42
N ILE A 39 -11.21 -5.91 -0.17
CA ILE A 39 -10.49 -6.38 1.02
C ILE A 39 -10.65 -7.89 1.21
N VAL A 40 -11.82 -8.46 0.92
CA VAL A 40 -12.10 -9.90 1.15
C VAL A 40 -11.20 -10.74 0.24
N GLN A 41 -11.08 -10.33 -1.02
CA GLN A 41 -10.18 -10.98 -1.97
C GLN A 41 -8.71 -10.79 -1.54
N LEU A 42 -8.35 -9.59 -1.10
CA LEU A 42 -7.01 -9.28 -0.59
C LEU A 42 -6.64 -10.16 0.61
N GLU A 43 -7.54 -10.35 1.57
CA GLU A 43 -7.36 -11.23 2.73
C GLU A 43 -7.21 -12.69 2.32
N ARG A 44 -8.02 -13.16 1.37
CA ARG A 44 -7.96 -14.52 0.85
C ARG A 44 -6.62 -14.81 0.16
N GLU A 45 -6.16 -13.89 -0.67
CA GLU A 45 -4.91 -14.04 -1.43
C GLU A 45 -3.67 -13.87 -0.55
N SER A 46 -3.71 -12.93 0.41
CA SER A 46 -2.60 -12.72 1.34
C SER A 46 -2.52 -13.76 2.46
N GLY A 47 -3.60 -14.53 2.68
CA GLY A 47 -3.73 -15.47 3.78
C GLY A 47 -3.75 -14.81 5.16
N ARG A 48 -4.03 -13.50 5.23
CA ARG A 48 -4.01 -12.70 6.46
C ARG A 48 -5.15 -11.70 6.49
N ARG A 49 -5.61 -11.40 7.69
CA ARG A 49 -6.58 -10.35 7.92
C ARG A 49 -5.93 -8.99 7.71
N ILE A 50 -6.59 -8.12 6.97
CA ILE A 50 -6.19 -6.73 6.85
C ILE A 50 -6.77 -5.97 8.04
N PRO A 51 -5.93 -5.34 8.87
CA PRO A 51 -6.41 -4.64 10.04
C PRO A 51 -7.14 -3.36 9.61
N VAL A 52 -8.45 -3.36 9.76
CA VAL A 52 -9.30 -2.21 9.43
C VAL A 52 -9.53 -1.39 10.69
N PRO A 53 -9.31 -0.07 10.67
CA PRO A 53 -9.67 0.79 11.78
C PRO A 53 -11.18 0.75 12.06
N ALA A 54 -11.58 0.80 13.31
CA ALA A 54 -12.98 0.96 13.70
C ALA A 54 -13.42 2.44 13.67
N TYR A 55 -12.46 3.37 13.71
CA TYR A 55 -12.69 4.80 13.60
C TYR A 55 -12.11 5.34 12.29
N PHE A 56 -12.96 6.07 11.56
CA PHE A 56 -12.56 6.85 10.39
C PHE A 56 -13.05 8.30 10.58
N PRO A 57 -12.20 9.30 10.31
CA PRO A 57 -12.67 10.68 10.16
C PRO A 57 -13.74 10.78 9.07
N ASP A 58 -14.73 11.64 9.24
CA ASP A 58 -15.86 11.83 8.29
C ASP A 58 -15.41 12.18 6.87
N ILE A 59 -14.20 12.75 6.74
CA ILE A 59 -13.60 13.08 5.44
C ILE A 59 -13.13 11.87 4.65
N ILE A 60 -13.00 10.70 5.25
CA ILE A 60 -12.54 9.46 4.59
C ILE A 60 -13.74 8.75 3.97
N GLU A 61 -13.56 8.35 2.72
CA GLU A 61 -14.50 7.52 1.97
C GLU A 61 -14.23 6.04 2.25
N TRP A 62 -15.28 5.31 2.61
CA TRP A 62 -15.26 3.85 2.78
C TRP A 62 -16.34 3.23 1.87
N PRO A 63 -16.12 2.11 1.21
CA PRO A 63 -14.96 1.22 1.26
C PRO A 63 -13.70 1.78 0.56
N PRO A 64 -12.49 1.17 0.77
CA PRO A 64 -11.26 1.65 0.15
C PRO A 64 -11.35 1.62 -1.38
N SER A 65 -10.72 2.59 -2.00
CA SER A 65 -10.67 2.73 -3.46
C SER A 65 -9.65 1.80 -4.13
N GLU A 66 -8.66 1.33 -3.37
CA GLU A 66 -7.61 0.43 -3.85
C GLU A 66 -7.24 -0.60 -2.78
N ALA A 67 -6.99 -1.82 -3.22
CA ALA A 67 -6.46 -2.92 -2.42
C ALA A 67 -5.28 -3.54 -3.18
N LEU A 68 -4.10 -3.50 -2.60
CA LEU A 68 -2.83 -3.88 -3.26
C LEU A 68 -2.13 -4.97 -2.44
N MET A 69 -1.54 -5.94 -3.14
CA MET A 69 -0.71 -6.99 -2.55
C MET A 69 0.61 -7.11 -3.30
N HIS A 70 1.70 -7.27 -2.56
CA HIS A 70 3.02 -7.59 -3.11
C HIS A 70 3.33 -9.07 -2.93
N THR A 71 4.02 -9.68 -3.88
CA THR A 71 4.41 -11.10 -3.86
C THR A 71 5.19 -11.51 -2.60
N GLY A 72 5.88 -10.58 -1.94
CA GLY A 72 6.51 -10.77 -0.62
C GLY A 72 5.55 -10.78 0.56
N GLY A 73 4.24 -10.72 0.31
CA GLY A 73 3.19 -10.80 1.31
C GLY A 73 2.83 -9.48 2.00
N SER A 74 3.45 -8.35 1.65
CA SER A 74 2.93 -7.04 2.08
C SER A 74 1.63 -6.71 1.35
N ALA A 75 0.69 -6.09 2.05
CA ALA A 75 -0.58 -5.67 1.48
C ALA A 75 -0.96 -4.28 1.98
N SER A 76 -1.77 -3.55 1.23
CA SER A 76 -2.31 -2.26 1.65
C SER A 76 -3.70 -2.00 1.09
N VAL A 77 -4.47 -1.20 1.81
CA VAL A 77 -5.74 -0.62 1.37
C VAL A 77 -5.63 0.90 1.42
N TRP A 78 -6.17 1.56 0.40
CA TRP A 78 -6.07 2.99 0.21
C TRP A 78 -7.47 3.60 0.15
N CYS A 79 -7.72 4.56 1.02
CA CYS A 79 -8.99 5.26 1.11
C CYS A 79 -8.85 6.70 0.60
N ARG A 80 -9.85 7.14 -0.16
CA ARG A 80 -9.91 8.50 -0.68
C ARG A 80 -10.53 9.47 0.31
N GLN A 81 -10.28 10.73 0.08
CA GLN A 81 -11.02 11.81 0.71
C GLN A 81 -12.35 12.01 -0.03
N ARG A 82 -13.46 12.15 0.68
CA ARG A 82 -14.82 12.39 0.12
C ARG A 82 -14.86 13.62 -0.78
N THR A 83 -14.17 14.68 -0.35
CA THR A 83 -14.06 15.92 -1.11
C THR A 83 -12.65 16.06 -1.64
N GLY A 84 -12.49 16.19 -2.96
CA GLY A 84 -11.18 16.37 -3.60
C GLY A 84 -10.54 15.10 -4.16
N GLY A 85 -11.07 13.91 -3.89
CA GLY A 85 -10.75 12.65 -4.61
C GLY A 85 -9.35 12.08 -4.43
N GLY A 86 -8.45 12.74 -3.69
CA GLY A 86 -7.09 12.25 -3.42
C GLY A 86 -7.06 11.17 -2.34
N ILE A 87 -6.04 10.32 -2.36
CA ILE A 87 -5.80 9.36 -1.27
C ILE A 87 -5.47 10.13 0.00
N ALA A 88 -6.12 9.76 1.10
CA ALA A 88 -5.94 10.43 2.40
C ALA A 88 -5.61 9.47 3.55
N LEU A 89 -5.95 8.18 3.42
CA LEU A 89 -5.62 7.16 4.41
C LEU A 89 -5.09 5.90 3.71
N ILE A 90 -4.03 5.33 4.25
CA ILE A 90 -3.47 4.05 3.83
C ILE A 90 -3.28 3.19 5.07
N VAL A 91 -3.80 1.97 5.04
CA VAL A 91 -3.48 0.94 6.01
C VAL A 91 -2.70 -0.15 5.30
N ALA A 92 -1.51 -0.46 5.79
CA ALA A 92 -0.64 -1.45 5.19
C ALA A 92 -0.16 -2.47 6.22
N THR A 93 0.12 -3.68 5.76
CA THR A 93 0.59 -4.78 6.60
C THR A 93 1.68 -5.58 5.90
N ALA A 94 2.53 -6.22 6.70
CA ALA A 94 3.52 -7.18 6.25
C ALA A 94 3.62 -8.37 7.22
N PRO A 95 4.18 -9.52 6.80
CA PRO A 95 4.47 -10.63 7.70
C PRO A 95 5.34 -10.18 8.88
N PRO A 96 5.20 -10.78 10.08
CA PRO A 96 5.96 -10.36 11.27
C PRO A 96 7.47 -10.60 11.10
N ARG A 97 7.88 -11.47 10.18
CA ARG A 97 9.29 -11.73 9.84
C ARG A 97 9.83 -10.81 8.74
N ALA A 98 8.99 -10.01 8.12
CA ALA A 98 9.46 -8.98 7.20
C ALA A 98 10.29 -7.94 7.97
N ARG A 99 11.32 -7.39 7.34
CA ARG A 99 12.07 -6.29 7.95
C ARG A 99 11.26 -4.99 7.91
N GLU A 100 10.44 -4.85 6.86
CA GLU A 100 9.64 -3.66 6.60
C GLU A 100 8.45 -4.00 5.69
N ILE A 101 7.50 -3.10 5.59
CA ILE A 101 6.43 -3.18 4.59
C ILE A 101 7.03 -2.84 3.23
N ALA A 102 6.73 -3.67 2.21
CA ALA A 102 7.26 -3.46 0.87
C ALA A 102 6.87 -2.07 0.34
N ALA A 103 7.86 -1.29 -0.08
CA ALA A 103 7.65 0.05 -0.64
C ALA A 103 6.69 0.03 -1.85
N ALA A 104 6.61 -1.10 -2.55
CA ALA A 104 5.74 -1.27 -3.72
C ALA A 104 4.23 -1.18 -3.42
N VAL A 105 3.80 -1.38 -2.16
CA VAL A 105 2.39 -1.22 -1.73
C VAL A 105 2.12 0.12 -1.06
N LEU A 106 3.09 1.01 -1.05
CA LEU A 106 3.00 2.37 -0.49
C LEU A 106 3.33 3.40 -1.57
N PRO A 107 2.81 4.62 -1.50
CA PRO A 107 3.31 5.72 -2.32
C PRO A 107 4.79 5.97 -2.01
N ALA A 108 5.60 6.15 -3.08
CA ALA A 108 6.99 6.55 -2.93
C ALA A 108 7.09 7.83 -2.09
N SER A 109 7.93 7.82 -1.07
CA SER A 109 8.01 8.93 -0.13
C SER A 109 9.41 9.05 0.47
N VAL A 110 9.72 10.26 0.97
CA VAL A 110 10.93 10.57 1.72
C VAL A 110 10.55 10.84 3.17
N GLU A 111 11.26 10.24 4.10
CA GLU A 111 11.08 10.49 5.54
C GLU A 111 11.63 11.87 5.88
N LEU A 112 10.83 12.68 6.56
CA LEU A 112 11.18 14.02 7.01
C LEU A 112 11.55 14.04 8.50
N GLN A 113 10.88 13.20 9.28
CA GLN A 113 11.03 13.09 10.73
C GLN A 113 10.67 11.69 11.17
N ARG A 114 11.34 11.17 12.20
CA ARG A 114 11.09 9.87 12.81
C ARG A 114 11.30 9.95 14.31
N GLU A 115 10.39 9.37 15.07
CA GLU A 115 10.42 9.30 16.52
C GLU A 115 9.95 7.93 17.00
N ASP A 116 10.64 7.38 17.98
CA ASP A 116 10.19 6.19 18.67
C ASP A 116 9.18 6.60 19.75
N GLY A 117 8.08 5.87 19.84
CA GLY A 117 6.99 6.15 20.77
C GLY A 117 6.22 4.91 21.15
N THR A 118 5.02 5.09 21.64
CA THR A 118 4.10 4.00 21.98
C THR A 118 2.71 4.27 21.42
N LEU A 119 2.03 3.20 20.98
CA LEU A 119 0.62 3.21 20.61
C LEU A 119 -0.11 2.20 21.52
N ASP A 120 -0.99 2.69 22.39
CA ASP A 120 -1.71 1.88 23.39
C ASP A 120 -0.76 0.99 24.23
N GLY A 121 0.38 1.57 24.65
CA GLY A 121 1.39 0.87 25.45
C GLY A 121 2.32 -0.06 24.67
N ARG A 122 2.17 -0.17 23.35
CA ARG A 122 3.04 -0.99 22.49
C ARG A 122 4.11 -0.11 21.84
N PRO A 123 5.33 -0.59 21.68
CA PRO A 123 6.36 0.12 20.92
C PRO A 123 5.87 0.44 19.51
N ALA A 124 5.99 1.67 19.10
CA ALA A 124 5.59 2.16 17.78
C ALA A 124 6.60 3.20 17.28
N VAL A 125 6.70 3.32 15.97
CA VAL A 125 7.48 4.37 15.31
C VAL A 125 6.51 5.34 14.66
N VAL A 126 6.60 6.60 15.04
CA VAL A 126 5.87 7.70 14.43
C VAL A 126 6.78 8.40 13.44
N SER A 127 6.33 8.65 12.23
CA SER A 127 7.13 9.39 11.26
C SER A 127 6.29 10.34 10.43
N ARG A 128 6.96 11.36 9.92
CA ARG A 128 6.40 12.31 8.96
C ARG A 128 7.09 12.11 7.63
N VAL A 129 6.33 11.88 6.58
CA VAL A 129 6.87 11.58 5.26
C VAL A 129 6.27 12.51 4.21
N ARG A 130 7.01 12.74 3.12
CA ARG A 130 6.54 13.50 1.94
C ARG A 130 6.51 12.57 0.74
N ASP A 131 5.37 12.47 0.06
CA ASP A 131 5.25 11.68 -1.17
C ASP A 131 5.86 12.41 -2.38
N ALA A 132 5.95 11.72 -3.51
CA ALA A 132 6.48 12.25 -4.76
C ALA A 132 5.65 13.41 -5.32
N GLY A 133 4.37 13.53 -4.94
CA GLY A 133 3.49 14.66 -5.28
C GLY A 133 3.64 15.86 -4.35
N GLY A 134 4.55 15.78 -3.36
CA GLY A 134 4.80 16.84 -2.37
C GLY A 134 3.85 16.84 -1.18
N ALA A 135 2.87 15.94 -1.12
CA ALA A 135 1.95 15.86 0.00
C ALA A 135 2.64 15.30 1.25
N VAL A 136 2.36 15.91 2.39
CA VAL A 136 2.90 15.50 3.68
C VAL A 136 1.90 14.56 4.37
N TRP A 137 2.43 13.47 4.93
CA TRP A 137 1.69 12.45 5.62
C TRP A 137 2.24 12.25 7.03
N GLN A 138 1.35 12.00 7.98
CA GLN A 138 1.70 11.41 9.26
C GLN A 138 1.62 9.89 9.11
N GLN A 139 2.54 9.18 9.76
CA GLN A 139 2.64 7.73 9.69
C GLN A 139 2.94 7.17 11.07
N VAL A 140 2.29 6.07 11.42
CA VAL A 140 2.64 5.27 12.59
C VAL A 140 2.78 3.81 12.18
N GLN A 141 3.82 3.15 12.69
CA GLN A 141 4.10 1.74 12.44
C GLN A 141 4.34 1.03 13.78
N TRP A 142 3.74 -0.13 13.93
CA TRP A 142 3.98 -1.02 15.07
C TRP A 142 4.01 -2.48 14.63
N GLN A 143 4.48 -3.34 15.51
CA GLN A 143 4.54 -4.77 15.27
C GLN A 143 3.67 -5.51 16.26
N THR A 144 3.01 -6.56 15.77
CA THR A 144 2.26 -7.53 16.56
C THR A 144 2.88 -8.91 16.38
N PRO A 145 2.50 -9.92 17.18
CA PRO A 145 2.96 -11.28 16.92
C PRO A 145 2.62 -11.84 15.55
N ARG A 146 1.59 -11.29 14.89
CA ARG A 146 1.07 -11.78 13.62
C ARG A 146 1.53 -10.99 12.40
N GLN A 147 1.82 -9.69 12.56
CA GLN A 147 2.12 -8.81 11.43
C GLN A 147 2.75 -7.48 11.87
N ILE A 148 3.39 -6.82 10.92
CA ILE A 148 3.74 -5.40 11.01
C ILE A 148 2.53 -4.63 10.45
N ILE A 149 2.12 -3.57 11.13
CA ILE A 149 1.01 -2.70 10.72
C ILE A 149 1.53 -1.28 10.56
N LEU A 150 1.11 -0.60 9.51
CA LEU A 150 1.40 0.80 9.25
C LEU A 150 0.11 1.50 8.88
N VAL A 151 -0.13 2.63 9.54
CA VAL A 151 -1.21 3.56 9.17
C VAL A 151 -0.57 4.87 8.74
N ARG A 152 -0.96 5.37 7.56
CA ARG A 152 -0.51 6.64 7.01
C ARG A 152 -1.72 7.50 6.70
N TYR A 153 -1.70 8.75 7.18
CA TYR A 153 -2.84 9.67 7.09
C TYR A 153 -2.42 11.08 6.68
N ARG A 154 -3.23 11.73 5.83
CA ARG A 154 -3.03 13.11 5.36
C ARG A 154 -3.78 14.12 6.24
N GLY A 155 -3.61 14.02 7.54
CA GLY A 155 -4.22 14.93 8.51
C GLY A 155 -3.29 15.16 9.69
N THR A 156 -3.88 15.46 10.84
CA THR A 156 -3.12 15.71 12.06
C THR A 156 -2.59 14.42 12.68
N LEU A 157 -1.55 14.54 13.50
CA LEU A 157 -1.00 13.40 14.24
C LEU A 157 -2.03 12.84 15.23
N ASP A 158 -2.80 13.70 15.89
CA ASP A 158 -3.82 13.28 16.85
C ASP A 158 -4.91 12.42 16.21
N GLU A 159 -5.35 12.80 15.00
CA GLU A 159 -6.31 11.99 14.24
C GLU A 159 -5.69 10.67 13.78
N LEU A 160 -4.43 10.68 13.31
CA LEU A 160 -3.73 9.46 12.97
C LEU A 160 -3.67 8.49 14.15
N LEU A 161 -3.32 8.98 15.35
CA LEU A 161 -3.23 8.13 16.55
C LEU A 161 -4.61 7.57 16.96
N LYS A 162 -5.69 8.33 16.80
CA LYS A 162 -7.05 7.82 17.00
C LYS A 162 -7.42 6.73 16.01
N ILE A 163 -7.07 6.91 14.71
CA ILE A 163 -7.29 5.90 13.68
C ILE A 163 -6.51 4.64 14.03
N ALA A 164 -5.21 4.77 14.31
CA ALA A 164 -4.33 3.65 14.59
C ALA A 164 -4.71 2.90 15.88
N GLY A 165 -5.09 3.61 16.95
CA GLY A 165 -5.57 3.02 18.21
C GLY A 165 -6.91 2.27 18.05
N SER A 166 -7.68 2.58 17.02
CA SER A 166 -8.93 1.88 16.70
C SER A 166 -8.75 0.63 15.84
N VAL A 167 -7.52 0.29 15.44
CA VAL A 167 -7.22 -0.89 14.63
C VAL A 167 -7.35 -2.15 15.48
N HIS A 168 -8.27 -3.03 15.09
CA HIS A 168 -8.44 -4.36 15.70
C HIS A 168 -7.64 -5.41 14.92
N GLU A 169 -6.95 -6.29 15.66
CA GLU A 169 -6.13 -7.39 15.14
C GLU A 169 -6.89 -8.70 14.99
#